data_d03c73f3b38060714e1dc39907d1eaba
#
_entry.id   d03c73f3b38060714e1dc39907d1eaba
#
_cell.length_a   1.000
_cell.length_b   1.000
_cell.length_c   1.000
_cell.angle_alpha   90.00
_cell.angle_beta   90.00
_cell.angle_gamma   90.00
#
_symmetry.space_group_name_H-M   'P 1'
#
loop_
_entity.id
_entity.type
_entity.pdbx_description
1 polymer ?
#
loop_
_entity_poly.entity_id
_entity_poly.type
_entity_poly.pdbx_seq_one_letter_code
_entity_poly.pdbx_strand_id
1 'polypeptide(L)'
;MAAQPEQDGVYYADGHVRVYHGKLAALPRRYVARQKLCLRGTTDYWINALDGRPFFLVSRPVDPGLIEVLRTEIVPRLLEDAPGQPTAAALAEDPLLHRFSLVFDRAGYSPEFFAEQKAQRVAVITYHKFPGQDWPEAEFTSQPLVLANGELVTLALAERGTCLSNGLWVREIREREDSGHQVSVLATDYRSELRPLAVRMFARWTQENFLKYMREHYAIDRLVEHGTEPLPETTIVVNPAWRKLASQIRREQVLRERDHAAFGALNLSATPRSARTGSLAATESTTASNHHRTADAAGRVKGATQENPAPPDA
;
A
#
# COMPACT_ATOMS: atom_id res chain seq x y z
N MET A 1 6.28 37.82 -19.89
CA MET A 1 5.33 36.91 -19.24
C MET A 1 6.07 35.59 -19.06
N ALA A 2 6.51 35.29 -17.83
CA ALA A 2 7.09 33.98 -17.52
C ALA A 2 5.96 32.95 -17.67
N ALA A 3 6.18 31.91 -18.49
CA ALA A 3 5.29 30.78 -18.56
C ALA A 3 5.11 30.25 -17.13
N GLN A 4 3.86 30.21 -16.64
CA GLN A 4 3.55 29.47 -15.45
C GLN A 4 4.04 28.03 -15.70
N PRO A 5 4.81 27.41 -14.78
CA PRO A 5 5.13 26.01 -14.92
C PRO A 5 3.78 25.29 -15.09
N GLU A 6 3.67 24.48 -16.14
CA GLU A 6 2.55 23.55 -16.30
C GLU A 6 2.33 22.90 -14.94
N GLN A 7 1.17 23.11 -14.36
CA GLN A 7 0.79 22.42 -13.13
C GLN A 7 0.64 20.96 -13.56
N ASP A 8 1.76 20.25 -13.48
CA ASP A 8 1.75 18.81 -13.66
C ASP A 8 0.68 18.27 -12.73
N GLY A 9 -0.40 17.72 -13.26
CA GLY A 9 -1.51 17.16 -12.51
C GLY A 9 -1.04 15.96 -11.67
N VAL A 10 -0.24 16.21 -10.66
CA VAL A 10 0.30 15.22 -9.74
C VAL A 10 -0.28 15.45 -8.34
N TYR A 11 -0.92 14.43 -7.81
CA TYR A 11 -1.57 14.46 -6.51
C TYR A 11 -1.03 13.39 -5.60
N TYR A 12 -0.63 13.78 -4.40
CA TYR A 12 -0.16 12.89 -3.34
C TYR A 12 -1.31 12.57 -2.39
N ALA A 13 -1.55 11.29 -2.13
CA ALA A 13 -2.55 10.84 -1.17
C ALA A 13 -1.86 10.13 0.01
N ASP A 14 -2.13 10.60 1.23
CA ASP A 14 -1.61 9.98 2.46
C ASP A 14 -2.64 10.02 3.58
N GLY A 15 -2.63 8.97 4.41
CA GLY A 15 -3.53 8.81 5.55
C GLY A 15 -2.88 9.27 6.86
N HIS A 16 -3.50 10.20 7.55
CA HIS A 16 -3.06 10.68 8.86
C HIS A 16 -4.04 10.31 9.96
N VAL A 17 -3.58 9.57 10.98
CA VAL A 17 -4.43 9.17 12.11
C VAL A 17 -4.42 10.26 13.17
N ARG A 18 -5.62 10.81 13.48
CA ARG A 18 -5.85 11.65 14.65
C ARG A 18 -6.18 10.78 15.85
N VAL A 19 -5.33 10.82 16.85
CA VAL A 19 -5.46 9.98 18.04
C VAL A 19 -6.49 10.55 19.00
N TYR A 20 -7.41 9.70 19.47
CA TYR A 20 -8.39 10.04 20.47
C TYR A 20 -7.98 9.51 21.84
N HIS A 21 -7.78 10.40 22.79
CA HIS A 21 -7.40 10.08 24.16
C HIS A 21 -8.60 10.05 25.14
N GLY A 22 -9.80 10.39 24.65
CA GLY A 22 -11.02 10.40 25.44
C GLY A 22 -11.57 8.99 25.75
N LYS A 23 -12.58 8.95 26.61
CA LYS A 23 -13.26 7.70 27.04
C LYS A 23 -14.68 7.58 26.48
N LEU A 24 -15.27 8.68 26.00
CA LEU A 24 -16.69 8.73 25.61
C LEU A 24 -16.97 8.08 24.25
N ALA A 25 -16.07 8.27 23.27
CA ALA A 25 -16.27 7.72 21.93
C ALA A 25 -15.73 6.30 21.79
N ALA A 26 -16.53 5.40 21.22
CA ALA A 26 -16.13 4.04 20.88
C ALA A 26 -15.45 3.99 19.50
N LEU A 27 -14.32 4.68 19.32
CA LEU A 27 -13.59 4.69 18.06
C LEU A 27 -12.77 3.40 17.87
N PRO A 28 -12.62 2.93 16.63
CA PRO A 28 -11.80 1.78 16.32
C PRO A 28 -10.32 2.07 16.60
N ARG A 29 -9.57 1.01 16.93
CA ARG A 29 -8.13 1.14 17.12
C ARG A 29 -7.40 1.09 15.78
N ARG A 30 -6.43 2.00 15.61
CA ARG A 30 -5.57 2.11 14.44
C ARG A 30 -4.12 1.98 14.84
N TYR A 31 -3.31 1.39 13.98
CA TYR A 31 -1.87 1.40 14.17
C TYR A 31 -1.32 2.78 13.83
N VAL A 32 -0.77 3.43 14.82
CA VAL A 32 -0.11 4.75 14.67
C VAL A 32 1.39 4.50 14.57
N ALA A 33 1.94 4.55 13.37
CA ALA A 33 3.34 4.19 13.08
C ALA A 33 4.34 5.00 13.92
N ARG A 34 4.11 6.30 14.11
CA ARG A 34 4.96 7.18 14.93
C ARG A 34 5.03 6.81 16.41
N GLN A 35 3.99 6.15 16.93
CA GLN A 35 3.91 5.72 18.34
C GLN A 35 4.11 4.22 18.49
N LYS A 36 4.13 3.47 17.36
CA LYS A 36 4.21 2.00 17.32
C LYS A 36 3.13 1.29 18.16
N LEU A 37 1.97 1.92 18.30
CA LEU A 37 0.84 1.45 19.12
C LEU A 37 -0.46 1.45 18.33
N CYS A 38 -1.38 0.54 18.71
CA CYS A 38 -2.76 0.56 18.22
C CYS A 38 -3.61 1.45 19.12
N LEU A 39 -3.93 2.66 18.67
CA LEU A 39 -4.68 3.66 19.41
C LEU A 39 -6.04 3.91 18.76
N ARG A 40 -6.99 4.42 19.56
CA ARG A 40 -8.28 4.88 19.04
C ARG A 40 -8.09 6.17 18.27
N GLY A 41 -8.79 6.32 17.15
CA GLY A 41 -8.67 7.54 16.36
C GLY A 41 -9.51 7.52 15.09
N THR A 42 -9.54 8.66 14.43
CA THR A 42 -10.08 8.87 13.09
C THR A 42 -8.94 8.94 12.08
N THR A 43 -9.23 8.73 10.81
CA THR A 43 -8.23 8.86 9.75
C THR A 43 -8.63 9.99 8.81
N ASP A 44 -7.70 10.91 8.58
CA ASP A 44 -7.81 11.96 7.58
C ASP A 44 -6.90 11.62 6.40
N TYR A 45 -7.47 11.58 5.21
CA TYR A 45 -6.72 11.42 3.97
C TYR A 45 -6.48 12.77 3.35
N TRP A 46 -5.21 13.18 3.33
CA TRP A 46 -4.76 14.45 2.76
C TRP A 46 -4.37 14.24 1.31
N ILE A 47 -4.92 15.07 0.45
CA ILE A 47 -4.58 15.14 -0.96
C ILE A 47 -3.82 16.44 -1.19
N ASN A 48 -2.54 16.31 -1.54
CA ASN A 48 -1.66 17.43 -1.78
C ASN A 48 -1.24 17.49 -3.25
N ALA A 49 -1.11 18.68 -3.80
CA ALA A 49 -0.51 18.90 -5.11
C ALA A 49 1.02 18.71 -5.06
N LEU A 50 1.69 18.71 -6.21
CA LEU A 50 3.13 18.52 -6.35
C LEU A 50 3.94 19.52 -5.51
N ASP A 51 3.46 20.75 -5.36
CA ASP A 51 4.08 21.80 -4.55
C ASP A 51 3.90 21.63 -3.02
N GLY A 52 3.26 20.55 -2.59
CA GLY A 52 2.98 20.22 -1.20
C GLY A 52 1.73 20.91 -0.63
N ARG A 53 1.06 21.78 -1.39
CA ARG A 53 -0.18 22.43 -0.91
C ARG A 53 -1.33 21.44 -0.83
N PRO A 54 -2.15 21.49 0.23
CA PRO A 54 -3.34 20.65 0.31
C PRO A 54 -4.35 21.08 -0.74
N PHE A 55 -4.84 20.10 -1.51
CA PHE A 55 -5.88 20.30 -2.49
C PHE A 55 -7.26 20.07 -1.84
N PHE A 56 -7.41 18.95 -1.15
CA PHE A 56 -8.56 18.68 -0.28
C PHE A 56 -8.24 17.62 0.77
N LEU A 57 -9.19 17.40 1.67
CA LEU A 57 -9.14 16.43 2.76
C LEU A 57 -10.39 15.56 2.75
N VAL A 58 -10.22 14.25 2.99
CA VAL A 58 -11.30 13.31 3.26
C VAL A 58 -11.12 12.76 4.68
N SER A 59 -12.09 13.04 5.57
CA SER A 59 -12.04 12.58 6.95
C SER A 59 -12.95 11.37 7.16
N ARG A 60 -12.45 10.34 7.83
CA ARG A 60 -13.21 9.10 8.12
C ARG A 60 -13.12 8.73 9.60
N PRO A 61 -14.28 8.62 10.28
CA PRO A 61 -14.34 8.16 11.68
C PRO A 61 -13.95 6.67 11.77
N VAL A 62 -14.34 5.89 10.76
CA VAL A 62 -13.91 4.50 10.59
C VAL A 62 -13.16 4.42 9.28
N ASP A 63 -11.89 4.02 9.35
CA ASP A 63 -11.05 3.93 8.18
C ASP A 63 -11.32 2.62 7.42
N PRO A 64 -11.87 2.67 6.21
CA PRO A 64 -12.08 1.50 5.37
C PRO A 64 -10.79 1.01 4.70
N GLY A 65 -9.73 1.80 4.78
CA GLY A 65 -8.45 1.59 4.12
C GLY A 65 -8.24 2.49 2.92
N LEU A 66 -6.96 2.79 2.64
CA LEU A 66 -6.58 3.78 1.61
C LEU A 66 -7.19 3.44 0.24
N ILE A 67 -7.13 2.19 -0.21
CA ILE A 67 -7.65 1.78 -1.54
C ILE A 67 -9.13 2.08 -1.68
N GLU A 68 -9.92 1.79 -0.64
CA GLU A 68 -11.36 2.03 -0.67
C GLU A 68 -11.67 3.52 -0.75
N VAL A 69 -10.99 4.35 0.03
CA VAL A 69 -11.17 5.81 0.00
C VAL A 69 -10.68 6.40 -1.32
N LEU A 70 -9.56 5.88 -1.86
CA LEU A 70 -9.09 6.28 -3.19
C LEU A 70 -10.16 6.00 -4.25
N ARG A 71 -10.74 4.79 -4.23
CA ARG A 71 -11.72 4.35 -5.22
C ARG A 71 -13.04 5.09 -5.13
N THR A 72 -13.56 5.29 -3.92
CA THR A 72 -14.93 5.76 -3.71
C THR A 72 -15.06 7.28 -3.59
N GLU A 73 -13.98 7.98 -3.24
CA GLU A 73 -14.05 9.39 -2.93
C GLU A 73 -12.95 10.23 -3.58
N ILE A 74 -11.69 9.82 -3.41
CA ILE A 74 -10.57 10.67 -3.83
C ILE A 74 -10.48 10.75 -5.35
N VAL A 75 -10.47 9.60 -6.04
CA VAL A 75 -10.37 9.57 -7.50
C VAL A 75 -11.60 10.20 -8.17
N PRO A 76 -12.84 9.88 -7.78
CA PRO A 76 -14.02 10.56 -8.34
C PRO A 76 -13.94 12.08 -8.22
N ARG A 77 -13.55 12.58 -7.04
CA ARG A 77 -13.41 14.01 -6.82
C ARG A 77 -12.26 14.63 -7.62
N LEU A 78 -11.12 13.94 -7.76
CA LEU A 78 -10.03 14.41 -8.62
C LEU A 78 -10.43 14.43 -10.10
N LEU A 79 -11.22 13.46 -10.56
CA LEU A 79 -11.73 13.44 -11.95
C LEU A 79 -12.64 14.65 -12.25
N GLU A 80 -13.35 15.15 -11.24
CA GLU A 80 -14.22 16.31 -11.34
C GLU A 80 -13.46 17.63 -11.16
N ASP A 81 -12.66 17.73 -10.08
CA ASP A 81 -12.11 19.00 -9.59
C ASP A 81 -10.68 19.31 -10.07
N ALA A 82 -9.90 18.29 -10.53
CA ALA A 82 -8.51 18.52 -10.88
C ALA A 82 -8.38 19.46 -12.10
N PRO A 83 -7.69 20.59 -11.96
CA PRO A 83 -7.52 21.55 -13.06
C PRO A 83 -6.56 21.02 -14.14
N GLY A 84 -6.68 21.53 -15.35
CA GLY A 84 -5.74 21.28 -16.44
C GLY A 84 -5.79 19.86 -17.01
N GLN A 85 -6.85 19.09 -16.74
CA GLN A 85 -6.99 17.76 -17.33
C GLN A 85 -7.06 17.83 -18.86
N PRO A 86 -6.44 16.87 -19.57
CA PRO A 86 -6.56 16.75 -21.01
C PRO A 86 -8.03 16.61 -21.47
N THR A 87 -8.34 17.15 -22.62
CA THR A 87 -9.67 16.99 -23.22
C THR A 87 -9.93 15.53 -23.62
N ALA A 88 -11.19 15.14 -23.74
CA ALA A 88 -11.55 13.81 -24.20
C ALA A 88 -10.97 13.49 -25.60
N ALA A 89 -10.88 14.50 -26.48
CA ALA A 89 -10.29 14.37 -27.81
C ALA A 89 -8.78 14.07 -27.70
N ALA A 90 -8.03 14.80 -26.86
CA ALA A 90 -6.61 14.55 -26.65
C ALA A 90 -6.34 13.16 -26.05
N LEU A 91 -7.18 12.73 -25.11
CA LEU A 91 -7.09 11.37 -24.52
C LEU A 91 -7.41 10.27 -25.54
N ALA A 92 -8.26 10.53 -26.53
CA ALA A 92 -8.56 9.58 -27.59
C ALA A 92 -7.43 9.49 -28.63
N GLU A 93 -6.76 10.61 -28.90
CA GLU A 93 -5.67 10.70 -29.87
C GLU A 93 -4.38 10.03 -29.33
N ASP A 94 -4.06 10.27 -28.05
CA ASP A 94 -2.85 9.70 -27.43
C ASP A 94 -3.23 8.63 -26.38
N PRO A 95 -3.02 7.33 -26.68
CA PRO A 95 -3.33 6.24 -25.77
C PRO A 95 -2.46 6.22 -24.51
N LEU A 96 -1.33 6.92 -24.48
CA LEU A 96 -0.45 6.99 -23.31
C LEU A 96 -0.70 8.22 -22.44
N LEU A 97 -1.47 9.19 -22.94
CA LEU A 97 -1.82 10.38 -22.19
C LEU A 97 -2.75 10.04 -21.03
N HIS A 98 -2.49 10.60 -19.86
CA HIS A 98 -3.31 10.43 -18.67
C HIS A 98 -3.84 11.78 -18.16
N ARG A 99 -4.92 11.74 -17.38
CA ARG A 99 -5.59 12.93 -16.83
C ARG A 99 -4.73 13.61 -15.76
N PHE A 100 -4.21 12.80 -14.85
CA PHE A 100 -3.31 13.19 -13.78
C PHE A 100 -2.57 11.96 -13.25
N SER A 101 -1.56 12.20 -12.42
CA SER A 101 -0.83 11.15 -11.69
C SER A 101 -1.22 11.14 -10.22
N LEU A 102 -1.50 9.98 -9.66
CA LEU A 102 -1.82 9.75 -8.26
C LEU A 102 -0.65 9.03 -7.59
N VAL A 103 -0.07 9.65 -6.57
CA VAL A 103 1.09 9.15 -5.84
C VAL A 103 0.65 8.80 -4.42
N PHE A 104 0.94 7.59 -3.96
CA PHE A 104 0.60 7.13 -2.62
C PHE A 104 1.58 6.08 -2.11
N ASP A 105 1.48 5.78 -0.82
CA ASP A 105 2.36 4.83 -0.17
C ASP A 105 2.00 3.36 -0.47
N ARG A 106 2.78 2.45 0.12
CA ARG A 106 2.63 1.00 -0.01
C ARG A 106 1.28 0.46 0.47
N ALA A 107 0.53 1.21 1.28
CA ALA A 107 -0.79 0.81 1.76
C ALA A 107 -1.83 0.78 0.62
N GLY A 108 -1.62 1.57 -0.44
CA GLY A 108 -2.44 1.59 -1.64
C GLY A 108 -2.04 0.56 -2.73
N TYR A 109 -1.14 -0.38 -2.44
CA TYR A 109 -0.74 -1.40 -3.41
C TYR A 109 -1.87 -2.39 -3.70
N SER A 110 -2.44 -2.33 -4.90
CA SER A 110 -3.40 -3.31 -5.44
C SER A 110 -3.32 -3.33 -6.97
N PRO A 111 -2.91 -4.47 -7.57
CA PRO A 111 -2.90 -4.65 -9.02
C PRO A 111 -4.26 -4.36 -9.68
N GLU A 112 -5.35 -4.76 -9.03
CA GLU A 112 -6.72 -4.53 -9.52
C GLU A 112 -7.03 -3.03 -9.55
N PHE A 113 -6.70 -2.31 -8.48
CA PHE A 113 -6.87 -0.86 -8.43
C PHE A 113 -6.05 -0.15 -9.51
N PHE A 114 -4.81 -0.59 -9.79
CA PHE A 114 -3.98 0.00 -10.84
C PHE A 114 -4.61 -0.20 -12.23
N ALA A 115 -5.20 -1.38 -12.49
CA ALA A 115 -5.91 -1.64 -13.74
C ALA A 115 -7.17 -0.75 -13.87
N GLU A 116 -7.94 -0.58 -12.79
CA GLU A 116 -9.09 0.33 -12.73
C GLU A 116 -8.67 1.78 -13.04
N GLN A 117 -7.59 2.25 -12.42
CA GLN A 117 -7.10 3.62 -12.65
C GLN A 117 -6.58 3.82 -14.07
N LYS A 118 -5.85 2.85 -14.61
CA LYS A 118 -5.42 2.89 -16.01
C LYS A 118 -6.60 2.97 -16.98
N ALA A 119 -7.68 2.25 -16.74
CA ALA A 119 -8.90 2.31 -17.55
C ALA A 119 -9.55 3.70 -17.51
N GLN A 120 -9.44 4.41 -16.39
CA GLN A 120 -9.90 5.81 -16.23
C GLN A 120 -8.89 6.85 -16.70
N ARG A 121 -7.77 6.41 -17.27
CA ARG A 121 -6.67 7.31 -17.72
C ARG A 121 -6.04 8.10 -16.57
N VAL A 122 -5.96 7.50 -15.40
CA VAL A 122 -5.24 8.00 -14.22
C VAL A 122 -3.97 7.21 -14.07
N ALA A 123 -2.82 7.89 -14.03
CA ALA A 123 -1.55 7.26 -13.77
C ALA A 123 -1.37 7.05 -12.25
N VAL A 124 -0.78 5.91 -11.89
CA VAL A 124 -0.49 5.55 -10.48
C VAL A 124 1.01 5.44 -10.30
N ILE A 125 1.52 5.98 -9.19
CA ILE A 125 2.91 5.85 -8.77
C ILE A 125 2.90 5.43 -7.28
N THR A 126 3.53 4.31 -6.96
CA THR A 126 3.58 3.80 -5.58
C THR A 126 4.78 2.89 -5.35
N TYR A 127 5.13 2.61 -4.10
CA TYR A 127 6.16 1.62 -3.78
C TYR A 127 5.73 0.20 -4.14
N HIS A 128 6.65 -0.56 -4.72
CA HIS A 128 6.44 -1.98 -4.98
C HIS A 128 6.44 -2.76 -3.66
N LYS A 129 5.34 -3.41 -3.34
CA LYS A 129 5.17 -4.13 -2.08
C LYS A 129 6.01 -5.41 -2.01
N PHE A 130 6.24 -6.05 -3.16
CA PHE A 130 6.91 -7.33 -3.30
C PHE A 130 7.94 -7.30 -4.44
N PRO A 131 9.03 -6.53 -4.31
CA PRO A 131 9.95 -6.25 -5.41
C PRO A 131 10.80 -7.46 -5.88
N GLY A 132 10.70 -8.60 -5.19
CA GLY A 132 11.49 -9.78 -5.53
C GLY A 132 12.97 -9.61 -5.21
N GLN A 133 13.84 -10.18 -6.05
CA GLN A 133 15.29 -10.12 -5.87
C GLN A 133 15.84 -8.77 -6.29
N ASP A 134 16.97 -8.41 -5.70
CA ASP A 134 17.70 -7.20 -6.08
C ASP A 134 18.24 -7.29 -7.51
N TRP A 135 18.29 -6.16 -8.19
CA TRP A 135 18.84 -6.06 -9.53
C TRP A 135 20.37 -5.89 -9.48
N PRO A 136 21.08 -6.39 -10.53
CA PRO A 136 22.52 -6.20 -10.61
C PRO A 136 22.93 -4.74 -10.55
N GLU A 137 23.98 -4.44 -9.80
CA GLU A 137 24.49 -3.06 -9.63
C GLU A 137 24.84 -2.40 -10.97
N ALA A 138 25.31 -3.16 -11.95
CA ALA A 138 25.68 -2.64 -13.28
C ALA A 138 24.50 -2.04 -14.08
N GLU A 139 23.25 -2.27 -13.66
CA GLU A 139 22.08 -1.70 -14.31
C GLU A 139 21.75 -0.29 -13.81
N PHE A 140 22.28 0.07 -12.66
CA PHE A 140 22.03 1.39 -12.08
C PHE A 140 22.96 2.44 -12.68
N THR A 141 22.34 3.56 -13.08
CA THR A 141 23.07 4.72 -13.60
C THR A 141 22.82 5.93 -12.70
N SER A 142 23.92 6.65 -12.40
CA SER A 142 23.82 7.88 -11.62
C SER A 142 23.10 8.97 -12.43
N GLN A 143 22.01 9.49 -11.90
CA GLN A 143 21.15 10.49 -12.52
C GLN A 143 21.11 11.75 -11.66
N PRO A 144 21.56 12.91 -12.16
CA PRO A 144 21.37 14.18 -11.47
C PRO A 144 19.92 14.60 -11.56
N LEU A 145 19.30 14.93 -10.44
CA LEU A 145 17.89 15.31 -10.29
C LEU A 145 17.79 16.61 -9.51
N VAL A 146 16.81 17.43 -9.87
CA VAL A 146 16.47 18.64 -9.10
C VAL A 146 15.17 18.34 -8.35
N LEU A 147 15.22 18.36 -7.02
CA LEU A 147 14.06 18.20 -6.17
C LEU A 147 13.14 19.45 -6.21
N ALA A 148 11.92 19.31 -5.71
CA ALA A 148 10.96 20.41 -5.68
C ALA A 148 11.44 21.65 -4.88
N ASN A 149 12.34 21.45 -3.92
CA ASN A 149 12.98 22.53 -3.15
C ASN A 149 14.19 23.19 -3.87
N GLY A 150 14.48 22.77 -5.11
CA GLY A 150 15.62 23.25 -5.90
C GLY A 150 16.97 22.58 -5.56
N GLU A 151 17.00 21.62 -4.65
CA GLU A 151 18.20 20.87 -4.30
C GLU A 151 18.59 19.91 -5.43
N LEU A 152 19.87 19.92 -5.79
CA LEU A 152 20.44 18.97 -6.74
C LEU A 152 20.91 17.72 -6.00
N VAL A 153 20.29 16.60 -6.31
CA VAL A 153 20.68 15.28 -5.77
C VAL A 153 21.09 14.34 -6.91
N THR A 154 21.92 13.38 -6.61
CA THR A 154 22.27 12.33 -7.58
C THR A 154 21.77 11.00 -7.05
N LEU A 155 20.89 10.34 -7.82
CA LEU A 155 20.35 9.03 -7.48
C LEU A 155 20.86 7.97 -8.44
N ALA A 156 21.18 6.79 -7.94
CA ALA A 156 21.48 5.62 -8.76
C ALA A 156 20.17 4.93 -9.13
N LEU A 157 19.73 5.10 -10.38
CA LEU A 157 18.43 4.63 -10.86
C LEU A 157 18.57 3.53 -11.93
N ALA A 158 17.66 2.58 -11.90
CA ALA A 158 17.44 1.59 -12.94
C ALA A 158 15.96 1.43 -13.24
N GLU A 159 15.61 0.99 -14.45
CA GLU A 159 14.22 0.81 -14.87
C GLU A 159 14.05 -0.49 -15.63
N ARG A 160 12.97 -1.21 -15.35
CA ARG A 160 12.50 -2.38 -16.09
C ARG A 160 10.99 -2.36 -16.25
N GLY A 161 10.47 -3.10 -17.23
CA GLY A 161 9.07 -3.46 -17.27
C GLY A 161 8.81 -4.70 -16.40
N THR A 162 7.68 -4.71 -15.68
CA THR A 162 7.25 -5.87 -14.89
C THR A 162 5.76 -6.13 -15.08
N CYS A 163 5.34 -7.40 -14.98
CA CYS A 163 3.94 -7.77 -14.98
C CYS A 163 3.47 -8.06 -13.56
N LEU A 164 2.36 -7.45 -13.17
CA LEU A 164 1.72 -7.72 -11.90
C LEU A 164 0.90 -9.02 -11.96
N SER A 165 0.41 -9.48 -10.81
CA SER A 165 -0.34 -10.73 -10.66
C SER A 165 -1.60 -10.83 -11.53
N ASN A 166 -2.20 -9.69 -11.87
CA ASN A 166 -3.36 -9.60 -12.76
C ASN A 166 -2.99 -9.44 -14.26
N GLY A 167 -1.71 -9.58 -14.62
CA GLY A 167 -1.22 -9.42 -15.99
C GLY A 167 -1.00 -7.98 -16.45
N LEU A 168 -1.25 -6.99 -15.58
CA LEU A 168 -0.99 -5.60 -15.92
C LEU A 168 0.53 -5.36 -16.03
N TRP A 169 0.97 -4.91 -17.21
CA TRP A 169 2.34 -4.46 -17.39
C TRP A 169 2.51 -3.05 -16.81
N VAL A 170 3.56 -2.85 -16.03
CA VAL A 170 3.89 -1.59 -15.39
C VAL A 170 5.38 -1.31 -15.49
N ARG A 171 5.78 -0.07 -15.33
CA ARG A 171 7.18 0.33 -15.19
C ARG A 171 7.59 0.13 -13.74
N GLU A 172 8.73 -0.52 -13.53
CA GLU A 172 9.36 -0.65 -12.23
C GLU A 172 10.66 0.14 -12.24
N ILE A 173 10.76 1.11 -11.34
CA ILE A 173 11.92 1.97 -11.17
C ILE A 173 12.55 1.62 -9.83
N ARG A 174 13.86 1.39 -9.82
CA ARG A 174 14.58 1.18 -8.58
C ARG A 174 15.62 2.25 -8.36
N GLU A 175 15.69 2.72 -7.12
CA GLU A 175 16.79 3.48 -6.58
C GLU A 175 17.67 2.54 -5.77
N ARG A 176 18.99 2.61 -5.97
CA ARG A 176 19.98 1.95 -5.13
C ARG A 176 20.63 2.97 -4.21
N GLU A 177 20.38 2.82 -2.92
CA GLU A 177 21.00 3.64 -1.88
C GLU A 177 22.50 3.29 -1.72
N ASP A 178 23.27 4.17 -1.08
CA ASP A 178 24.68 3.93 -0.75
C ASP A 178 24.89 2.70 0.12
N SER A 179 23.90 2.35 0.92
CA SER A 179 23.85 1.11 1.72
C SER A 179 23.78 -0.18 0.88
N GLY A 180 23.52 -0.05 -0.43
CA GLY A 180 23.20 -1.15 -1.34
C GLY A 180 21.72 -1.57 -1.32
N HIS A 181 20.91 -1.04 -0.41
CA HIS A 181 19.47 -1.28 -0.38
C HIS A 181 18.79 -0.73 -1.63
N GLN A 182 17.82 -1.50 -2.18
CA GLN A 182 17.08 -1.10 -3.37
C GLN A 182 15.63 -0.76 -3.01
N VAL A 183 15.23 0.47 -3.31
CA VAL A 183 13.85 0.93 -3.17
C VAL A 183 13.16 0.80 -4.52
N SER A 184 12.09 0.04 -4.59
CA SER A 184 11.35 -0.22 -5.82
C SER A 184 10.03 0.55 -5.86
N VAL A 185 9.78 1.21 -6.98
CA VAL A 185 8.60 2.02 -7.30
C VAL A 185 7.94 1.48 -8.56
N LEU A 186 6.62 1.39 -8.56
CA LEU A 186 5.80 1.05 -9.71
C LEU A 186 5.12 2.29 -10.28
N ALA A 187 5.06 2.38 -11.60
CA ALA A 187 4.37 3.45 -12.31
C ALA A 187 3.54 2.92 -13.48
N THR A 188 2.30 3.40 -13.62
CA THR A 188 1.47 3.22 -14.81
C THR A 188 1.51 4.45 -15.73
N ASP A 189 2.40 5.39 -15.48
CA ASP A 189 2.75 6.48 -16.39
C ASP A 189 3.79 5.97 -17.40
N TYR A 190 3.36 5.75 -18.63
CA TYR A 190 4.21 5.22 -19.71
C TYR A 190 4.84 6.33 -20.57
N ARG A 191 4.53 7.59 -20.30
CA ARG A 191 4.93 8.73 -21.10
C ARG A 191 6.08 9.51 -20.48
N SER A 192 6.04 9.71 -19.18
CA SER A 192 7.08 10.48 -18.48
C SER A 192 8.43 9.78 -18.54
N GLU A 193 9.49 10.57 -18.60
CA GLU A 193 10.85 10.05 -18.48
C GLU A 193 11.11 9.48 -17.07
N LEU A 194 12.19 8.70 -16.94
CA LEU A 194 12.59 8.06 -15.69
C LEU A 194 12.79 9.09 -14.55
N ARG A 195 13.48 10.19 -14.83
CA ARG A 195 13.82 11.22 -13.84
C ARG A 195 12.58 11.87 -13.19
N PRO A 196 11.60 12.41 -13.97
CA PRO A 196 10.37 12.94 -13.41
C PRO A 196 9.62 11.93 -12.55
N LEU A 197 9.54 10.66 -12.96
CA LEU A 197 8.85 9.62 -12.18
C LEU A 197 9.56 9.35 -10.84
N ALA A 198 10.87 9.25 -10.85
CA ALA A 198 11.67 9.09 -9.64
C ALA A 198 11.46 10.29 -8.70
N VAL A 199 11.55 11.53 -9.22
CA VAL A 199 11.32 12.75 -8.43
C VAL A 199 9.92 12.76 -7.82
N ARG A 200 8.87 12.43 -8.58
CA ARG A 200 7.50 12.40 -8.06
C ARG A 200 7.36 11.47 -6.86
N MET A 201 7.99 10.31 -6.88
CA MET A 201 7.90 9.37 -5.76
C MET A 201 8.77 9.78 -4.58
N PHE A 202 10.01 10.18 -4.83
CA PHE A 202 10.94 10.57 -3.76
C PHE A 202 10.61 11.98 -3.23
N ALA A 203 9.92 12.85 -4.01
CA ALA A 203 9.38 14.15 -3.56
C ALA A 203 8.14 14.03 -2.64
N ARG A 204 7.63 12.82 -2.37
CA ARG A 204 6.65 12.59 -1.29
C ARG A 204 7.06 13.20 0.05
N TRP A 205 8.34 13.41 0.21
CA TRP A 205 8.93 14.20 1.28
C TRP A 205 8.30 15.59 1.48
N THR A 206 7.80 16.25 0.44
CA THR A 206 7.07 17.54 0.57
C THR A 206 5.76 17.37 1.34
N GLN A 207 5.02 16.27 1.10
CA GLN A 207 3.80 15.95 1.84
C GLN A 207 4.11 15.58 3.30
N GLU A 208 5.16 14.80 3.54
CA GLU A 208 5.59 14.44 4.89
C GLU A 208 5.98 15.68 5.70
N ASN A 209 6.69 16.65 5.08
CA ASN A 209 7.03 17.93 5.69
C ASN A 209 5.78 18.78 5.94
N PHE A 210 4.83 18.81 5.01
CA PHE A 210 3.55 19.48 5.22
C PHE A 210 2.83 18.91 6.45
N LEU A 211 2.66 17.59 6.53
CA LEU A 211 2.00 16.96 7.67
C LEU A 211 2.78 17.17 8.98
N LYS A 212 4.11 17.17 8.93
CA LYS A 212 4.96 17.49 10.08
C LYS A 212 4.72 18.93 10.55
N TYR A 213 4.76 19.90 9.64
CA TYR A 213 4.51 21.31 9.93
C TYR A 213 3.11 21.54 10.51
N MET A 214 2.07 20.96 9.87
CA MET A 214 0.69 21.09 10.33
C MET A 214 0.47 20.46 11.72
N ARG A 215 1.16 19.37 12.02
CA ARG A 215 1.11 18.75 13.35
C ARG A 215 1.79 19.63 14.41
N GLU A 216 2.94 20.19 14.07
CA GLU A 216 3.77 20.98 14.99
C GLU A 216 3.13 22.34 15.33
N HIS A 217 2.53 22.99 14.33
CA HIS A 217 1.99 24.34 14.47
C HIS A 217 0.46 24.41 14.62
N TYR A 218 -0.26 23.41 14.10
CA TYR A 218 -1.73 23.41 14.09
C TYR A 218 -2.35 22.22 14.83
N ALA A 219 -1.52 21.36 15.42
CA ALA A 219 -1.95 20.20 16.22
C ALA A 219 -3.00 19.31 15.51
N ILE A 220 -2.85 19.11 14.20
CA ILE A 220 -3.81 18.33 13.39
C ILE A 220 -3.97 16.87 13.82
N ASP A 221 -3.06 16.36 14.64
CA ASP A 221 -3.11 15.02 15.24
C ASP A 221 -3.98 14.95 16.50
N ARG A 222 -4.53 16.07 16.96
CA ARG A 222 -5.39 16.13 18.15
C ARG A 222 -6.85 16.28 17.73
N LEU A 223 -7.71 15.49 18.36
CA LEU A 223 -9.14 15.73 18.32
C LEU A 223 -9.45 16.76 19.43
N VAL A 224 -9.75 17.99 19.02
CA VAL A 224 -10.00 19.12 19.95
C VAL A 224 -11.46 19.21 20.36
N GLU A 225 -12.37 18.64 19.56
CA GLU A 225 -13.79 18.54 19.88
C GLU A 225 -14.10 17.14 20.42
N HIS A 226 -14.78 17.09 21.57
CA HIS A 226 -15.12 15.85 22.27
C HIS A 226 -16.60 15.46 22.11
N GLY A 227 -17.37 16.21 21.32
CA GLY A 227 -18.72 15.86 20.94
C GLY A 227 -18.73 14.56 20.10
N THR A 228 -19.77 13.76 20.24
CA THR A 228 -19.98 12.56 19.45
C THR A 228 -21.35 12.62 18.81
N GLU A 229 -21.41 12.36 17.51
CA GLU A 229 -22.67 12.13 16.80
C GLU A 229 -22.78 10.64 16.45
N PRO A 230 -23.92 10.01 16.68
CA PRO A 230 -24.13 8.63 16.25
C PRO A 230 -24.10 8.56 14.72
N LEU A 231 -23.37 7.57 14.19
CA LEU A 231 -23.40 7.32 12.75
C LEU A 231 -24.80 6.78 12.36
N PRO A 232 -25.38 7.29 11.26
CA PRO A 232 -26.74 6.88 10.85
C PRO A 232 -26.84 5.42 10.41
N GLU A 233 -25.72 4.79 10.09
CA GLU A 233 -25.64 3.40 9.67
C GLU A 233 -24.67 2.62 10.57
N THR A 234 -25.03 1.37 10.84
CA THR A 234 -24.16 0.46 11.57
C THR A 234 -22.99 0.04 10.69
N THR A 235 -21.84 0.63 10.89
CA THR A 235 -20.65 0.26 10.14
C THR A 235 -20.12 -1.09 10.62
N ILE A 236 -20.16 -2.09 9.74
CA ILE A 236 -19.61 -3.42 10.03
C ILE A 236 -18.08 -3.33 10.05
N VAL A 237 -17.49 -3.47 11.21
CA VAL A 237 -16.03 -3.48 11.39
C VAL A 237 -15.57 -4.91 11.62
N VAL A 238 -14.54 -5.32 10.87
CA VAL A 238 -13.97 -6.66 11.02
C VAL A 238 -13.37 -6.81 12.43
N ASN A 239 -13.85 -7.82 13.15
CA ASN A 239 -13.36 -8.13 14.50
C ASN A 239 -11.83 -8.32 14.51
N PRO A 240 -11.07 -7.60 15.38
CA PRO A 240 -9.63 -7.76 15.49
C PRO A 240 -9.17 -9.19 15.79
N ALA A 241 -9.94 -9.94 16.59
CA ALA A 241 -9.67 -11.35 16.86
C ALA A 241 -9.80 -12.21 15.58
N TRP A 242 -10.80 -11.95 14.77
CA TRP A 242 -10.96 -12.60 13.47
C TRP A 242 -9.77 -12.28 12.52
N ARG A 243 -9.34 -11.01 12.46
CA ARG A 243 -8.16 -10.62 11.66
C ARG A 243 -6.90 -11.36 12.10
N LYS A 244 -6.70 -11.50 13.41
CA LYS A 244 -5.56 -12.23 13.97
C LYS A 244 -5.59 -13.70 13.55
N LEU A 245 -6.74 -14.36 13.71
CA LEU A 245 -6.93 -15.76 13.32
C LEU A 245 -6.81 -15.96 11.80
N ALA A 246 -7.40 -15.10 11.00
CA ALA A 246 -7.27 -15.14 9.54
C ALA A 246 -5.83 -14.95 9.06
N SER A 247 -5.04 -14.11 9.75
CA SER A 247 -3.61 -13.96 9.49
C SER A 247 -2.80 -15.20 9.85
N GLN A 248 -3.14 -15.84 10.98
CA GLN A 248 -2.51 -17.11 11.38
C GLN A 248 -2.82 -18.23 10.38
N ILE A 249 -4.08 -18.37 9.97
CA ILE A 249 -4.49 -19.36 8.97
C ILE A 249 -3.72 -19.17 7.66
N ARG A 250 -3.66 -17.93 7.14
CA ARG A 250 -2.89 -17.65 5.92
C ARG A 250 -1.42 -18.02 6.04
N ARG A 251 -0.81 -17.73 7.18
CA ARG A 251 0.59 -18.08 7.45
C ARG A 251 0.80 -19.59 7.44
N GLU A 252 -0.07 -20.34 8.09
CA GLU A 252 0.00 -21.81 8.13
C GLU A 252 -0.28 -22.43 6.75
N GLN A 253 -1.19 -21.85 5.97
CA GLN A 253 -1.43 -22.27 4.59
C GLN A 253 -0.19 -22.12 3.70
N VAL A 254 0.49 -20.97 3.77
CA VAL A 254 1.73 -20.71 3.03
C VAL A 254 2.84 -21.69 3.44
N LEU A 255 2.99 -21.95 4.74
CA LEU A 255 3.96 -22.94 5.22
C LEU A 255 3.65 -24.33 4.68
N ARG A 256 2.39 -24.75 4.77
CA ARG A 256 1.93 -26.04 4.21
C ARG A 256 2.19 -26.17 2.71
N GLU A 257 1.86 -25.13 1.94
CA GLU A 257 2.12 -25.13 0.49
C GLU A 257 3.62 -25.26 0.18
N ARG A 258 4.46 -24.60 0.96
CA ARG A 258 5.92 -24.72 0.82
C ARG A 258 6.41 -26.12 1.16
N ASP A 259 5.88 -26.72 2.23
CA ASP A 259 6.23 -28.09 2.65
C ASP A 259 5.75 -29.10 1.61
N HIS A 260 4.55 -28.93 1.04
CA HIS A 260 4.04 -29.75 -0.06
C HIS A 260 4.92 -29.63 -1.31
N ALA A 261 5.35 -28.43 -1.66
CA ALA A 261 6.26 -28.21 -2.79
C ALA A 261 7.63 -28.87 -2.56
N ALA A 262 8.17 -28.76 -1.35
CA ALA A 262 9.42 -29.41 -0.97
C ALA A 262 9.29 -30.95 -1.01
N PHE A 263 8.18 -31.49 -0.51
CA PHE A 263 7.90 -32.93 -0.57
C PHE A 263 7.74 -33.39 -2.02
N GLY A 264 7.00 -32.66 -2.84
CA GLY A 264 6.82 -32.98 -4.28
C GLY A 264 8.12 -32.91 -5.09
N ALA A 265 9.11 -32.15 -4.62
CA ALA A 265 10.43 -32.08 -5.25
C ALA A 265 11.35 -33.27 -4.87
N LEU A 266 10.97 -34.08 -3.89
CA LEU A 266 11.73 -35.28 -3.53
C LEU A 266 11.59 -36.33 -4.66
N ASN A 267 12.73 -36.86 -5.14
CA ASN A 267 12.73 -37.92 -6.14
C ASN A 267 12.45 -39.26 -5.45
N LEU A 268 11.16 -39.62 -5.35
CA LEU A 268 10.69 -40.85 -4.72
C LEU A 268 10.99 -42.13 -5.55
N SER A 269 11.38 -41.97 -6.84
CA SER A 269 11.72 -43.08 -7.72
C SER A 269 13.19 -43.55 -7.61
N ALA A 270 14.02 -42.79 -6.89
CA ALA A 270 15.40 -43.20 -6.60
C ALA A 270 15.40 -44.29 -5.53
N THR A 271 15.96 -45.49 -5.87
CA THR A 271 16.15 -46.56 -4.87
C THR A 271 17.00 -46.02 -3.68
N PRO A 272 16.49 -46.03 -2.46
CA PRO A 272 17.20 -45.43 -1.35
C PRO A 272 18.48 -46.20 -1.02
N ARG A 273 19.63 -45.57 -1.15
CA ARG A 273 20.84 -46.06 -0.48
C ARG A 273 20.66 -46.00 1.01
N SER A 274 21.14 -46.97 1.76
CA SER A 274 20.91 -47.14 3.19
C SER A 274 21.21 -45.93 4.10
N ALA A 275 21.99 -44.95 3.58
CA ALA A 275 22.31 -43.70 4.28
C ALA A 275 21.26 -42.57 4.06
N ARG A 276 20.24 -42.77 3.18
CA ARG A 276 19.22 -41.75 2.86
C ARG A 276 17.88 -41.98 3.57
N THR A 277 17.68 -43.14 4.18
CA THR A 277 16.44 -43.47 4.91
C THR A 277 16.23 -42.55 6.12
N GLY A 278 17.28 -42.11 6.76
CA GLY A 278 17.21 -41.18 7.90
C GLY A 278 16.74 -39.77 7.50
N SER A 279 17.11 -39.31 6.30
CA SER A 279 16.72 -37.98 5.81
C SER A 279 15.25 -37.93 5.33
N LEU A 280 14.77 -39.02 4.73
CA LEU A 280 13.36 -39.13 4.33
C LEU A 280 12.43 -39.23 5.55
N ALA A 281 12.81 -40.01 6.56
CA ALA A 281 12.03 -40.12 7.78
C ALA A 281 11.98 -38.78 8.58
N ALA A 282 13.08 -38.02 8.58
CA ALA A 282 13.12 -36.70 9.21
C ALA A 282 12.21 -35.69 8.49
N THR A 283 12.13 -35.77 7.15
CA THR A 283 11.26 -34.87 6.35
C THR A 283 9.79 -35.24 6.51
N GLU A 284 9.46 -36.54 6.52
CA GLU A 284 8.09 -37.01 6.79
C GLU A 284 7.63 -36.66 8.21
N SER A 285 8.50 -36.76 9.21
CA SER A 285 8.20 -36.36 10.58
C SER A 285 7.91 -34.85 10.70
N THR A 286 8.67 -34.03 9.98
CA THR A 286 8.46 -32.57 9.99
C THR A 286 7.16 -32.19 9.28
N THR A 287 6.84 -32.83 8.16
CA THR A 287 5.59 -32.60 7.42
C THR A 287 4.38 -33.08 8.20
N ALA A 288 4.45 -34.24 8.85
CA ALA A 288 3.39 -34.75 9.73
C ALA A 288 3.15 -33.87 10.96
N SER A 289 4.22 -33.33 11.57
CA SER A 289 4.11 -32.40 12.71
C SER A 289 3.44 -31.09 12.30
N ASN A 290 3.71 -30.57 11.10
CA ASN A 290 3.07 -29.38 10.59
C ASN A 290 1.60 -29.59 10.24
N HIS A 291 1.23 -30.77 9.71
CA HIS A 291 -0.18 -31.13 9.49
C HIS A 291 -1.01 -31.19 10.79
N HIS A 292 -0.43 -31.65 11.87
CA HIS A 292 -1.15 -31.70 13.16
C HIS A 292 -1.38 -30.27 13.70
N ARG A 293 -0.43 -29.33 13.51
CA ARG A 293 -0.62 -27.92 13.89
C ARG A 293 -1.70 -27.21 13.07
N THR A 294 -1.81 -27.48 11.78
CA THR A 294 -2.85 -26.88 10.92
C THR A 294 -4.24 -27.42 11.25
N ALA A 295 -4.38 -28.68 11.62
CA ALA A 295 -5.65 -29.25 12.05
C ALA A 295 -6.13 -28.64 13.36
N ASP A 296 -5.25 -28.42 14.33
CA ASP A 296 -5.56 -27.77 15.60
C ASP A 296 -5.95 -26.30 15.43
N ALA A 297 -5.27 -25.57 14.55
CA ALA A 297 -5.62 -24.18 14.23
C ALA A 297 -7.01 -24.07 13.57
N ALA A 298 -7.34 -24.97 12.65
CA ALA A 298 -8.64 -25.03 12.00
C ALA A 298 -9.77 -25.45 12.97
N GLY A 299 -9.50 -26.34 13.91
CA GLY A 299 -10.43 -26.75 14.98
C GLY A 299 -10.78 -25.60 15.91
N ARG A 300 -9.78 -24.81 16.32
CA ARG A 300 -9.98 -23.62 17.18
C ARG A 300 -10.77 -22.51 16.49
N VAL A 301 -10.64 -22.34 15.17
CA VAL A 301 -11.42 -21.36 14.41
C VAL A 301 -12.89 -21.76 14.32
N LYS A 302 -13.20 -23.04 14.16
CA LYS A 302 -14.60 -23.52 14.12
C LYS A 302 -15.30 -23.37 15.48
N GLY A 303 -14.60 -23.57 16.59
CA GLY A 303 -15.13 -23.36 17.93
C GLY A 303 -15.42 -21.89 18.27
N ALA A 304 -14.59 -20.97 17.78
CA ALA A 304 -14.75 -19.53 18.02
C ALA A 304 -15.90 -18.88 17.23
N THR A 305 -16.40 -19.55 16.19
CA THR A 305 -17.54 -19.03 15.37
C THR A 305 -18.89 -19.44 15.93
N GLN A 306 -18.97 -20.40 16.84
CA GLN A 306 -20.22 -20.89 17.42
C GLN A 306 -20.67 -20.20 18.72
N GLU A 307 -19.79 -19.43 19.37
CA GLU A 307 -20.15 -18.65 20.57
C GLU A 307 -20.22 -17.14 20.25
N ASN A 308 -21.27 -16.73 19.56
CA ASN A 308 -21.70 -15.35 19.54
C ASN A 308 -23.06 -15.29 20.25
N PRO A 309 -23.14 -14.84 21.52
CA PRO A 309 -24.43 -14.65 22.15
C PRO A 309 -25.22 -13.57 21.44
N ALA A 310 -26.48 -13.80 21.22
CA ALA A 310 -27.44 -12.82 20.73
C ALA A 310 -27.37 -11.54 21.58
N PRO A 311 -27.60 -10.35 21.02
CA PRO A 311 -27.67 -9.13 21.80
C PRO A 311 -28.86 -9.23 22.76
N PRO A 312 -28.75 -8.73 24.01
CA PRO A 312 -29.89 -8.62 24.89
C PRO A 312 -30.90 -7.62 24.30
N ASP A 313 -32.15 -8.03 24.26
CA ASP A 313 -33.29 -7.18 23.99
C ASP A 313 -33.37 -6.04 25.02
N ALA A 314 -33.33 -4.79 24.56
CA ALA A 314 -34.02 -3.61 25.10
C ALA A 314 -33.69 -2.38 24.24
#